data_04e124a7d0b062e0bf02ff63ba5ff12d
#
_entry.id   04e124a7d0b062e0bf02ff63ba5ff12d
#
_cell.length_a   1.000
_cell.length_b   1.000
_cell.length_c   1.000
_cell.angle_alpha   90.00
_cell.angle_beta   90.00
_cell.angle_gamma   90.00
#
_symmetry.space_group_name_H-M   'P 1'
#
loop_
_entity.id
_entity.type
_entity.pdbx_description
1 polymer ?
#
loop_
_entity_poly.entity_id
_entity_poly.type
_entity_poly.pdbx_seq_one_letter_code
_entity_poly.pdbx_strand_id
1 'polypeptide(L)'
;MAKIMKLNVKGFSNQVFDRISFFSKKIKSFQIEEEILILTVDQDVEDDFLNNLREYLNKYNEHILKYENNSIENEVIYTSIESIFKSDYIDSIGDGLFFYNEGFIELFNYFDKVIREVAMKFNAIEKKYTTLLPIEPFNKTGYFEHSPQYTMCACELFSDINNHKNLNEIEVQENGFNNILTPAACFPVYLDYQNKMIPPTLITLLGKVYRNEGKINWGGFGKFREFHVREIVIFGSNDYIESLLEMIQMELDKKMVELGFDFKKEIAFDSFVLPNLERVIDYQVEEVNKIEYQMPYAQGKYISVGSINKHKMKLTNSFNIKSEKEELQSACIAFGIERLVLVFLAQFGINPDLWGENGYGKTKTN
;
A
#
# COMPACT_ATOMS: atom_id res chain seq x y z
N MET A 1 -10.20 10.65 30.65
CA MET A 1 -8.84 10.32 31.15
C MET A 1 -8.39 9.06 30.41
N ALA A 2 -7.09 8.82 30.27
CA ALA A 2 -6.54 7.65 29.59
C ALA A 2 -5.96 6.66 30.61
N LYS A 3 -5.98 5.37 30.29
CA LYS A 3 -5.40 4.27 31.08
C LYS A 3 -4.22 3.70 30.31
N ILE A 4 -3.13 3.36 31.02
CA ILE A 4 -1.97 2.66 30.45
C ILE A 4 -2.13 1.18 30.72
N MET A 5 -1.99 0.36 29.67
CA MET A 5 -2.02 -1.10 29.74
C MET A 5 -0.74 -1.66 29.12
N LYS A 6 -0.27 -2.80 29.66
CA LYS A 6 0.96 -3.46 29.20
C LYS A 6 0.67 -4.90 28.81
N LEU A 7 1.21 -5.33 27.67
CA LEU A 7 1.08 -6.68 27.15
C LEU A 7 2.47 -7.22 26.81
N ASN A 8 2.82 -8.40 27.31
CA ASN A 8 4.04 -9.07 26.88
C ASN A 8 3.85 -9.62 25.46
N VAL A 9 4.72 -9.25 24.55
CA VAL A 9 4.68 -9.61 23.12
C VAL A 9 5.95 -10.32 22.67
N LYS A 10 6.60 -11.03 23.59
CA LYS A 10 7.75 -11.88 23.29
C LYS A 10 7.39 -12.89 22.20
N GLY A 11 8.23 -12.94 21.15
CA GLY A 11 8.04 -13.81 20.00
C GLY A 11 7.03 -13.31 18.96
N PHE A 12 6.59 -12.06 19.07
CA PHE A 12 5.77 -11.43 18.03
C PHE A 12 6.64 -10.75 16.98
N SER A 13 6.29 -10.93 15.70
CA SER A 13 6.87 -10.16 14.60
C SER A 13 6.45 -8.69 14.69
N ASN A 14 7.37 -7.78 14.37
CA ASN A 14 7.07 -6.34 14.33
C ASN A 14 5.95 -5.98 13.34
N GLN A 15 5.76 -6.77 12.30
CA GLN A 15 4.72 -6.54 11.29
C GLN A 15 3.30 -6.70 11.84
N VAL A 16 3.11 -7.42 12.94
CA VAL A 16 1.78 -7.63 13.53
C VAL A 16 1.22 -6.37 14.18
N PHE A 17 2.09 -5.46 14.64
CA PHE A 17 1.66 -4.32 15.45
C PHE A 17 0.94 -3.23 14.64
N ASP A 18 1.14 -3.15 13.34
CA ASP A 18 0.36 -2.26 12.45
C ASP A 18 -1.16 -2.52 12.54
N ARG A 19 -1.54 -3.72 12.97
CA ARG A 19 -2.94 -4.16 13.10
C ARG A 19 -3.64 -3.66 14.36
N ILE A 20 -2.87 -3.17 15.33
CA ILE A 20 -3.40 -2.64 16.61
C ILE A 20 -4.40 -1.51 16.36
N SER A 21 -4.14 -0.67 15.36
CA SER A 21 -5.03 0.46 15.02
C SER A 21 -6.42 0.04 14.53
N PHE A 22 -6.57 -1.21 14.08
CA PHE A 22 -7.86 -1.75 13.61
C PHE A 22 -8.58 -2.59 14.65
N PHE A 23 -7.94 -2.90 15.79
CA PHE A 23 -8.55 -3.69 16.85
C PHE A 23 -9.64 -2.91 17.58
N SER A 24 -9.37 -1.67 18.00
CA SER A 24 -10.33 -0.86 18.71
C SER A 24 -10.03 0.63 18.62
N LYS A 25 -11.07 1.45 18.35
CA LYS A 25 -10.98 2.92 18.41
C LYS A 25 -10.67 3.48 19.82
N LYS A 26 -10.77 2.63 20.86
CA LYS A 26 -10.41 2.99 22.23
C LYS A 26 -8.91 3.06 22.46
N ILE A 27 -8.09 2.51 21.57
CA ILE A 27 -6.62 2.66 21.59
C ILE A 27 -6.24 4.03 21.03
N LYS A 28 -5.52 4.82 21.82
CA LYS A 28 -5.09 6.19 21.45
C LYS A 28 -3.67 6.20 20.88
N SER A 29 -2.79 5.39 21.48
CA SER A 29 -1.41 5.22 21.03
C SER A 29 -0.85 3.91 21.54
N PHE A 30 0.24 3.46 20.94
CA PHE A 30 1.04 2.37 21.45
C PHE A 30 2.52 2.63 21.22
N GLN A 31 3.35 1.98 22.02
CA GLN A 31 4.80 1.89 21.83
C GLN A 31 5.27 0.51 22.26
N ILE A 32 6.41 0.08 21.73
CA ILE A 32 7.02 -1.20 22.07
C ILE A 32 8.36 -0.88 22.70
N GLU A 33 8.56 -1.35 23.93
CA GLU A 33 9.80 -1.28 24.66
C GLU A 33 10.26 -2.70 24.95
N GLU A 34 11.38 -3.10 24.37
CA GLU A 34 11.88 -4.47 24.41
C GLU A 34 10.80 -5.47 23.91
N GLU A 35 10.23 -6.28 24.79
CA GLU A 35 9.21 -7.28 24.50
C GLU A 35 7.84 -6.91 25.12
N ILE A 36 7.63 -5.62 25.43
CA ILE A 36 6.41 -5.14 26.09
C ILE A 36 5.72 -4.12 25.16
N LEU A 37 4.49 -4.43 24.77
CA LEU A 37 3.58 -3.51 24.14
C LEU A 37 2.90 -2.66 25.22
N ILE A 38 3.13 -1.35 25.18
CA ILE A 38 2.54 -0.35 26.07
C ILE A 38 1.46 0.38 25.31
N LEU A 39 0.23 0.29 25.81
CA LEU A 39 -0.95 0.89 25.17
C LEU A 39 -1.49 2.03 26.03
N THR A 40 -1.82 3.14 25.40
CA THR A 40 -2.67 4.17 25.98
C THR A 40 -4.08 3.99 25.46
N VAL A 41 -5.04 3.72 26.35
CA VAL A 41 -6.44 3.40 25.99
C VAL A 41 -7.41 4.29 26.75
N ASP A 42 -8.68 4.32 26.30
CA ASP A 42 -9.76 4.96 27.06
C ASP A 42 -9.99 4.22 28.40
N GLN A 43 -10.55 4.93 29.40
CA GLN A 43 -10.78 4.35 30.73
C GLN A 43 -11.87 3.26 30.77
N ASP A 44 -12.78 3.30 29.82
CA ASP A 44 -13.96 2.42 29.72
C ASP A 44 -13.68 1.12 28.93
N VAL A 45 -12.41 0.69 28.83
CA VAL A 45 -12.08 -0.62 28.23
C VAL A 45 -12.47 -1.75 29.20
N GLU A 46 -12.99 -2.84 28.66
CA GLU A 46 -13.39 -4.05 29.36
C GLU A 46 -12.21 -4.76 30.02
N ASP A 47 -12.46 -5.57 31.05
CA ASP A 47 -11.40 -6.21 31.84
C ASP A 47 -10.58 -7.22 31.01
N ASP A 48 -11.20 -7.86 30.03
CA ASP A 48 -10.56 -8.84 29.14
C ASP A 48 -9.98 -8.23 27.84
N PHE A 49 -9.96 -6.89 27.73
CA PHE A 49 -9.45 -6.18 26.56
C PHE A 49 -8.04 -6.63 26.11
N LEU A 50 -7.11 -6.82 27.06
CA LEU A 50 -5.75 -7.28 26.72
C LEU A 50 -5.72 -8.73 26.23
N ASN A 51 -6.57 -9.61 26.77
CA ASN A 51 -6.66 -11.00 26.32
C ASN A 51 -7.21 -11.05 24.90
N ASN A 52 -8.28 -10.30 24.61
CA ASN A 52 -8.87 -10.20 23.29
C ASN A 52 -7.88 -9.61 22.28
N LEU A 53 -7.11 -8.59 22.67
CA LEU A 53 -6.06 -8.03 21.83
C LEU A 53 -4.94 -9.05 21.56
N ARG A 54 -4.52 -9.81 22.59
CA ARG A 54 -3.51 -10.85 22.42
C ARG A 54 -3.97 -11.93 21.45
N GLU A 55 -5.20 -12.42 21.59
CA GLU A 55 -5.78 -13.42 20.69
C GLU A 55 -5.86 -12.90 19.25
N TYR A 56 -6.30 -11.64 19.09
CA TYR A 56 -6.32 -10.97 17.80
C TYR A 56 -4.94 -10.90 17.15
N LEU A 57 -3.91 -10.47 17.89
CA LEU A 57 -2.55 -10.37 17.40
C LEU A 57 -1.91 -11.75 17.13
N ASN A 58 -2.17 -12.75 17.97
CA ASN A 58 -1.66 -14.12 17.80
C ASN A 58 -2.08 -14.73 16.47
N LYS A 59 -3.34 -14.57 16.07
CA LYS A 59 -3.86 -15.10 14.80
C LYS A 59 -3.01 -14.64 13.61
N TYR A 60 -2.57 -13.37 13.62
CA TYR A 60 -1.72 -12.85 12.56
C TYR A 60 -0.26 -13.23 12.73
N ASN A 61 0.23 -13.26 13.97
CA ASN A 61 1.62 -13.55 14.27
C ASN A 61 2.02 -14.96 13.83
N GLU A 62 1.18 -15.95 14.07
CA GLU A 62 1.42 -17.33 13.63
C GLU A 62 1.59 -17.42 12.10
N HIS A 63 0.77 -16.70 11.35
CA HIS A 63 0.89 -16.64 9.90
C HIS A 63 2.13 -15.88 9.43
N ILE A 64 2.42 -14.72 10.04
CA ILE A 64 3.61 -13.94 9.69
C ILE A 64 4.88 -14.76 9.92
N LEU A 65 5.04 -15.36 11.09
CA LEU A 65 6.22 -16.16 11.43
C LEU A 65 6.42 -17.38 10.53
N LYS A 66 5.34 -17.98 10.04
CA LYS A 66 5.40 -19.11 9.09
C LYS A 66 6.09 -18.74 7.77
N TYR A 67 5.98 -17.47 7.36
CA TYR A 67 6.42 -16.99 6.05
C TYR A 67 7.48 -15.88 6.12
N GLU A 68 7.90 -15.50 7.34
CA GLU A 68 8.97 -14.52 7.53
C GLU A 68 10.32 -15.14 7.14
N ASN A 69 10.91 -14.64 6.05
CA ASN A 69 12.25 -15.03 5.65
C ASN A 69 13.27 -14.25 6.53
N ASN A 70 14.26 -14.94 7.05
CA ASN A 70 15.35 -14.32 7.79
C ASN A 70 16.05 -13.29 6.90
N SER A 71 15.99 -12.02 7.30
CA SER A 71 16.68 -10.92 6.63
C SER A 71 18.19 -11.07 6.82
N ILE A 72 18.95 -10.89 5.74
CA ILE A 72 20.39 -10.70 5.82
C ILE A 72 20.60 -9.28 6.36
N GLU A 73 21.17 -9.15 7.56
CA GLU A 73 21.55 -7.86 8.11
C GLU A 73 22.78 -7.33 7.37
N ASN A 74 22.60 -6.32 6.54
CA ASN A 74 23.70 -5.55 5.97
C ASN A 74 23.99 -4.36 6.91
N GLU A 75 25.26 -4.08 7.19
CA GLU A 75 25.71 -2.88 7.90
C GLU A 75 25.61 -1.66 6.98
N VAL A 76 24.39 -1.20 6.71
CA VAL A 76 24.12 0.02 5.93
C VAL A 76 23.79 1.16 6.88
N ILE A 77 24.43 2.31 6.65
CA ILE A 77 24.10 3.54 7.41
C ILE A 77 22.93 4.23 6.70
N TYR A 78 21.78 4.22 7.35
CA TYR A 78 20.58 4.89 6.85
C TYR A 78 20.47 6.33 7.36
N THR A 79 19.94 7.21 6.53
CA THR A 79 19.50 8.54 6.98
C THR A 79 18.31 8.39 7.93
N SER A 80 18.38 9.05 9.09
CA SER A 80 17.31 8.93 10.07
C SER A 80 15.97 9.45 9.54
N ILE A 81 14.88 8.81 9.94
CA ILE A 81 13.51 9.22 9.59
C ILE A 81 13.28 10.69 10.00
N GLU A 82 13.77 11.09 11.17
CA GLU A 82 13.65 12.45 11.66
C GLU A 82 14.37 13.45 10.75
N SER A 83 15.56 13.10 10.24
CA SER A 83 16.31 13.96 9.32
C SER A 83 15.58 14.12 7.99
N ILE A 84 14.94 13.05 7.47
CA ILE A 84 14.16 13.11 6.23
C ILE A 84 12.94 14.04 6.42
N PHE A 85 12.18 13.90 7.50
CA PHE A 85 10.99 14.73 7.76
C PHE A 85 11.33 16.16 8.24
N LYS A 86 12.58 16.47 8.56
CA LYS A 86 13.06 17.84 8.81
C LYS A 86 13.79 18.45 7.62
N SER A 87 13.94 17.72 6.53
CA SER A 87 14.59 18.21 5.32
C SER A 87 13.64 19.05 4.47
N ASP A 88 14.20 19.76 3.49
CA ASP A 88 13.43 20.56 2.53
C ASP A 88 12.69 19.75 1.46
N TYR A 89 12.57 18.42 1.63
CA TYR A 89 11.88 17.54 0.66
C TYR A 89 10.39 17.40 0.95
N ILE A 90 9.99 17.39 2.22
CA ILE A 90 8.65 17.01 2.63
C ILE A 90 8.22 17.75 3.90
N ASP A 91 7.03 18.32 3.90
CA ASP A 91 6.41 18.97 5.04
C ASP A 91 5.18 18.21 5.51
N SER A 92 5.18 17.81 6.78
CA SER A 92 4.00 17.15 7.36
C SER A 92 2.98 18.17 7.83
N ILE A 93 1.74 18.02 7.37
CA ILE A 93 0.58 18.79 7.85
C ILE A 93 -0.30 17.99 8.82
N GLY A 94 0.19 16.81 9.21
CA GLY A 94 -0.41 15.92 10.21
C GLY A 94 -1.08 14.68 9.62
N ASP A 95 -1.18 13.65 10.46
CA ASP A 95 -2.01 12.44 10.21
C ASP A 95 -1.86 11.81 8.81
N GLY A 96 -0.62 11.64 8.33
CA GLY A 96 -0.35 11.02 7.02
C GLY A 96 -0.63 11.90 5.82
N LEU A 97 -0.73 13.22 6.03
CA LEU A 97 -0.87 14.24 4.99
C LEU A 97 0.42 15.05 4.87
N PHE A 98 0.87 15.27 3.63
CA PHE A 98 2.15 15.90 3.36
C PHE A 98 2.08 16.87 2.19
N PHE A 99 2.92 17.90 2.23
CA PHE A 99 3.32 18.68 1.07
C PHE A 99 4.70 18.22 0.60
N TYR A 100 4.91 18.25 -0.68
CA TYR A 100 6.15 17.79 -1.33
C TYR A 100 6.81 18.97 -2.05
N ASN A 101 8.08 19.20 -1.76
CA ASN A 101 8.86 20.28 -2.32
C ASN A 101 9.62 19.85 -3.58
N GLU A 102 10.29 20.80 -4.24
CA GLU A 102 10.90 20.63 -5.58
C GLU A 102 11.77 19.37 -5.68
N GLY A 103 12.71 19.19 -4.75
CA GLY A 103 13.59 18.02 -4.76
C GLY A 103 12.87 16.68 -4.63
N PHE A 104 11.77 16.62 -3.85
CA PHE A 104 10.93 15.43 -3.78
C PHE A 104 10.22 15.18 -5.11
N ILE A 105 9.69 16.24 -5.73
CA ILE A 105 8.96 16.14 -7.00
C ILE A 105 9.90 15.68 -8.14
N GLU A 106 11.15 16.11 -8.14
CA GLU A 106 12.16 15.63 -9.11
C GLU A 106 12.39 14.13 -8.99
N LEU A 107 12.61 13.63 -7.77
CA LEU A 107 12.75 12.18 -7.48
C LEU A 107 11.48 11.41 -7.83
N PHE A 108 10.32 11.95 -7.47
CA PHE A 108 9.02 11.37 -7.80
C PHE A 108 8.86 11.18 -9.32
N ASN A 109 9.09 12.23 -10.10
CA ASN A 109 8.97 12.18 -11.55
C ASN A 109 9.99 11.22 -12.18
N TYR A 110 11.19 11.16 -11.61
CA TYR A 110 12.23 10.24 -12.06
C TYR A 110 11.82 8.76 -11.84
N PHE A 111 11.39 8.38 -10.64
CA PHE A 111 10.99 7.00 -10.37
C PHE A 111 9.73 6.60 -11.13
N ASP A 112 8.76 7.49 -11.25
CA ASP A 112 7.60 7.25 -12.10
C ASP A 112 8.01 6.97 -13.55
N LYS A 113 8.89 7.79 -14.09
CA LYS A 113 9.44 7.62 -15.44
C LYS A 113 10.15 6.29 -15.62
N VAL A 114 11.00 5.88 -14.67
CA VAL A 114 11.73 4.60 -14.73
C VAL A 114 10.77 3.42 -14.85
N ILE A 115 9.75 3.34 -13.99
CA ILE A 115 8.79 2.23 -14.00
C ILE A 115 7.88 2.30 -15.23
N ARG A 116 7.48 3.52 -15.63
CA ARG A 116 6.72 3.75 -16.87
C ARG A 116 7.47 3.25 -18.10
N GLU A 117 8.76 3.56 -18.21
CA GLU A 117 9.59 3.13 -19.34
C GLU A 117 9.71 1.60 -19.42
N VAL A 118 9.77 0.91 -18.29
CA VAL A 118 9.71 -0.55 -18.27
C VAL A 118 8.38 -1.05 -18.88
N ALA A 119 7.24 -0.51 -18.46
CA ALA A 119 5.95 -0.89 -19.03
C ALA A 119 5.88 -0.63 -20.56
N MET A 120 6.40 0.52 -20.99
CA MET A 120 6.39 0.92 -22.40
C MET A 120 7.27 0.02 -23.29
N LYS A 121 8.34 -0.60 -22.77
CA LYS A 121 9.13 -1.61 -23.50
C LYS A 121 8.29 -2.80 -23.94
N PHE A 122 7.24 -3.13 -23.19
CA PHE A 122 6.30 -4.22 -23.47
C PHE A 122 5.03 -3.74 -24.17
N ASN A 123 5.07 -2.55 -24.78
CA ASN A 123 3.97 -1.93 -25.52
C ASN A 123 2.70 -1.71 -24.67
N ALA A 124 2.86 -1.33 -23.39
CA ALA A 124 1.75 -0.96 -22.55
C ALA A 124 0.99 0.27 -23.10
N ILE A 125 -0.34 0.20 -23.04
CA ILE A 125 -1.20 1.35 -23.35
C ILE A 125 -1.24 2.25 -22.10
N GLU A 126 -0.76 3.47 -22.21
CA GLU A 126 -0.85 4.41 -21.09
C GLU A 126 -2.24 5.04 -21.03
N LYS A 127 -2.86 4.99 -19.84
CA LYS A 127 -4.16 5.59 -19.57
C LYS A 127 -4.15 6.40 -18.28
N LYS A 128 -5.12 7.30 -18.15
CA LYS A 128 -5.39 8.07 -16.94
C LYS A 128 -6.85 7.89 -16.53
N TYR A 129 -7.08 7.64 -15.25
CA TYR A 129 -8.40 7.35 -14.70
C TYR A 129 -8.79 8.32 -13.59
N THR A 130 -10.08 8.34 -13.27
CA THR A 130 -10.61 9.03 -12.09
C THR A 130 -10.21 8.32 -10.79
N THR A 131 -10.12 9.06 -9.71
CA THR A 131 -9.88 8.53 -8.37
C THR A 131 -11.15 8.42 -7.53
N LEU A 132 -12.24 9.02 -7.99
CA LEU A 132 -13.58 8.83 -7.44
C LEU A 132 -14.27 7.69 -8.18
N LEU A 133 -14.72 6.67 -7.46
CA LEU A 133 -15.42 5.53 -8.02
C LEU A 133 -16.82 5.43 -7.42
N PRO A 134 -17.86 5.21 -8.25
CA PRO A 134 -19.20 4.94 -7.75
C PRO A 134 -19.20 3.66 -6.90
N ILE A 135 -19.94 3.66 -5.79
CA ILE A 135 -19.99 2.54 -4.84
C ILE A 135 -20.51 1.26 -5.51
N GLU A 136 -21.58 1.36 -6.31
CA GLU A 136 -22.20 0.19 -6.93
C GLU A 136 -21.23 -0.64 -7.77
N PRO A 137 -20.53 -0.08 -8.80
CA PRO A 137 -19.55 -0.85 -9.54
C PRO A 137 -18.33 -1.23 -8.70
N PHE A 138 -17.96 -0.43 -7.70
CA PHE A 138 -16.86 -0.77 -6.79
C PHE A 138 -17.14 -2.03 -5.97
N ASN A 139 -18.38 -2.30 -5.58
CA ASN A 139 -18.76 -3.51 -4.86
C ASN A 139 -18.35 -4.79 -5.63
N LYS A 140 -18.27 -4.74 -6.97
CA LYS A 140 -17.81 -5.86 -7.80
C LYS A 140 -16.35 -6.26 -7.56
N THR A 141 -15.55 -5.38 -6.97
CA THR A 141 -14.15 -5.69 -6.61
C THR A 141 -14.06 -6.68 -5.44
N GLY A 142 -15.10 -6.80 -4.62
CA GLY A 142 -15.10 -7.53 -3.36
C GLY A 142 -14.26 -6.85 -2.27
N TYR A 143 -13.84 -5.61 -2.47
CA TYR A 143 -12.93 -4.93 -1.55
C TYR A 143 -13.57 -4.67 -0.17
N PHE A 144 -14.85 -4.30 -0.14
CA PHE A 144 -15.59 -4.13 1.12
C PHE A 144 -15.72 -5.42 1.93
N GLU A 145 -15.67 -6.57 1.26
CA GLU A 145 -15.74 -7.87 1.93
C GLU A 145 -14.42 -8.26 2.57
N HIS A 146 -13.29 -7.76 2.03
CA HIS A 146 -11.96 -8.21 2.43
C HIS A 146 -11.17 -7.17 3.21
N SER A 147 -11.28 -5.88 2.86
CA SER A 147 -10.45 -4.82 3.42
C SER A 147 -11.22 -3.50 3.64
N PRO A 148 -12.43 -3.53 4.26
CA PRO A 148 -13.26 -2.34 4.41
C PRO A 148 -12.58 -1.22 5.22
N GLN A 149 -11.67 -1.58 6.13
CA GLN A 149 -10.98 -0.66 7.02
C GLN A 149 -10.11 0.38 6.29
N TYR A 150 -9.64 0.05 5.07
CA TYR A 150 -8.83 0.98 4.29
C TYR A 150 -9.66 1.96 3.46
N THR A 151 -10.99 1.75 3.38
CA THR A 151 -11.85 2.55 2.50
C THR A 151 -12.06 3.95 3.06
N MET A 152 -11.96 4.94 2.19
CA MET A 152 -12.33 6.32 2.43
C MET A 152 -13.46 6.70 1.47
N CYS A 153 -14.53 7.29 2.02
CA CYS A 153 -15.68 7.74 1.23
C CYS A 153 -15.61 9.23 0.96
N ALA A 154 -16.06 9.64 -0.22
CA ALA A 154 -16.36 11.03 -0.51
C ALA A 154 -17.82 11.30 -0.19
N CYS A 155 -18.08 12.33 0.61
CA CYS A 155 -19.42 12.80 0.91
C CYS A 155 -19.70 14.11 0.19
N GLU A 156 -20.94 14.27 -0.30
CA GLU A 156 -21.42 15.51 -0.86
C GLU A 156 -22.18 16.28 0.23
N LEU A 157 -21.94 17.58 0.30
CA LEU A 157 -22.74 18.45 1.16
C LEU A 157 -24.08 18.76 0.48
N PHE A 158 -25.09 19.03 1.28
CA PHE A 158 -26.40 19.48 0.77
C PHE A 158 -26.25 20.71 -0.11
N SER A 159 -26.82 20.66 -1.30
CA SER A 159 -26.87 21.77 -2.25
C SER A 159 -28.15 22.64 -2.13
N ASP A 160 -28.98 22.42 -1.12
CA ASP A 160 -30.17 23.24 -0.90
C ASP A 160 -29.77 24.58 -0.28
N ILE A 161 -30.08 25.67 -1.03
CA ILE A 161 -29.76 27.06 -0.62
C ILE A 161 -30.39 27.45 0.72
N ASN A 162 -31.46 26.79 1.13
CA ASN A 162 -32.13 27.05 2.41
C ASN A 162 -31.38 26.46 3.61
N ASN A 163 -30.51 25.49 3.38
CA ASN A 163 -29.71 24.82 4.40
C ASN A 163 -28.32 25.43 4.60
N HIS A 164 -27.93 26.41 3.77
CA HIS A 164 -26.63 27.11 3.90
C HIS A 164 -26.58 28.16 5.04
N LYS A 165 -27.61 28.28 5.84
CA LYS A 165 -27.67 29.31 6.91
C LYS A 165 -26.74 29.04 8.10
N ASN A 166 -26.25 27.80 8.29
CA ASN A 166 -25.32 27.40 9.33
C ASN A 166 -24.16 26.58 8.79
N LEU A 167 -23.20 27.22 8.13
CA LEU A 167 -21.94 26.56 7.68
C LEU A 167 -21.10 25.96 8.82
N ASN A 168 -21.47 26.22 10.07
CA ASN A 168 -20.81 25.63 11.26
C ASN A 168 -21.35 24.25 11.63
N GLU A 169 -22.47 23.83 11.07
CA GLU A 169 -23.07 22.50 11.28
C GLU A 169 -23.11 21.79 9.93
N ILE A 170 -22.00 21.16 9.56
CA ILE A 170 -21.94 20.31 8.36
C ILE A 170 -22.65 19.01 8.70
N GLU A 171 -23.92 18.89 8.36
CA GLU A 171 -24.62 17.61 8.36
C GLU A 171 -24.22 16.81 7.11
N VAL A 172 -23.48 15.74 7.33
CA VAL A 172 -23.25 14.74 6.29
C VAL A 172 -24.53 13.95 6.12
N GLN A 173 -25.08 13.90 4.91
CA GLN A 173 -26.24 13.06 4.61
C GLN A 173 -25.96 11.60 4.94
N GLU A 174 -26.81 10.94 5.73
CA GLU A 174 -26.72 9.49 5.99
C GLU A 174 -26.75 8.63 4.71
N ASN A 175 -27.31 9.13 3.61
CA ASN A 175 -27.40 8.47 2.30
C ASN A 175 -26.49 9.13 1.23
N GLY A 176 -25.58 10.03 1.59
CA GLY A 176 -24.80 10.85 0.66
C GLY A 176 -23.50 10.23 0.15
N PHE A 177 -23.22 8.96 0.48
CA PHE A 177 -22.00 8.29 0.03
C PHE A 177 -22.23 7.56 -1.30
N ASN A 178 -22.21 8.28 -2.39
CA ASN A 178 -22.32 7.66 -3.72
C ASN A 178 -20.98 7.31 -4.34
N ASN A 179 -19.91 7.84 -3.80
CA ASN A 179 -18.55 7.66 -4.32
C ASN A 179 -17.56 7.32 -3.21
N ILE A 180 -16.56 6.54 -3.58
CA ILE A 180 -15.40 6.26 -2.76
C ILE A 180 -14.14 6.86 -3.38
N LEU A 181 -13.17 7.12 -2.55
CA LEU A 181 -11.80 7.41 -2.96
C LEU A 181 -11.10 6.06 -3.21
N THR A 182 -10.60 5.83 -4.44
CA THR A 182 -10.06 4.51 -4.80
C THR A 182 -8.89 4.09 -3.91
N PRO A 183 -8.92 2.89 -3.30
CA PRO A 183 -7.81 2.37 -2.50
C PRO A 183 -6.72 1.67 -3.31
N ALA A 184 -6.98 1.39 -4.61
CA ALA A 184 -6.04 0.78 -5.54
C ALA A 184 -6.20 1.36 -6.94
N ALA A 185 -5.08 1.62 -7.62
CA ALA A 185 -5.08 2.29 -8.92
C ALA A 185 -5.61 1.42 -10.07
N CYS A 186 -5.61 0.08 -9.91
CA CYS A 186 -6.11 -0.85 -10.92
C CYS A 186 -7.65 -0.89 -11.02
N PHE A 187 -8.40 -0.59 -9.98
CA PHE A 187 -9.87 -0.77 -10.00
C PHE A 187 -10.59 0.01 -11.11
N PRO A 188 -10.27 1.28 -11.38
CA PRO A 188 -10.88 2.00 -12.50
C PRO A 188 -10.60 1.35 -13.85
N VAL A 189 -9.51 0.59 -14.01
CA VAL A 189 -9.21 -0.15 -15.25
C VAL A 189 -10.28 -1.21 -15.50
N TYR A 190 -10.65 -1.99 -14.48
CA TYR A 190 -11.70 -3.01 -14.61
C TYR A 190 -13.07 -2.38 -14.92
N LEU A 191 -13.34 -1.20 -14.36
CA LEU A 191 -14.55 -0.46 -14.66
C LEU A 191 -14.59 0.01 -16.14
N ASP A 192 -13.46 0.50 -16.67
CA ASP A 192 -13.34 0.90 -18.09
C ASP A 192 -13.60 -0.27 -19.05
N TYR A 193 -13.15 -1.47 -18.69
CA TYR A 193 -13.31 -2.66 -19.51
C TYR A 193 -14.56 -3.49 -19.18
N GLN A 194 -15.40 -3.05 -18.26
CA GLN A 194 -16.63 -3.75 -17.87
C GLN A 194 -17.50 -4.09 -19.07
N ASN A 195 -17.98 -5.35 -19.14
CA ASN A 195 -18.83 -5.89 -20.21
C ASN A 195 -18.19 -5.87 -21.60
N LYS A 196 -16.85 -5.79 -21.69
CA LYS A 196 -16.15 -5.79 -22.99
C LYS A 196 -15.52 -7.15 -23.28
N MET A 197 -15.41 -7.44 -24.55
CA MET A 197 -14.56 -8.49 -25.12
C MET A 197 -13.24 -7.84 -25.51
N ILE A 198 -12.11 -8.34 -24.99
CA ILE A 198 -10.79 -7.74 -25.22
C ILE A 198 -9.74 -8.79 -25.60
N PRO A 199 -8.76 -8.44 -26.44
CA PRO A 199 -7.57 -9.25 -26.65
C PRO A 199 -6.65 -9.18 -25.41
N PRO A 200 -5.59 -10.00 -25.33
CA PRO A 200 -4.52 -9.79 -24.36
C PRO A 200 -4.06 -8.33 -24.37
N THR A 201 -4.08 -7.68 -23.21
CA THR A 201 -3.91 -6.23 -23.10
C THR A 201 -3.02 -5.88 -21.92
N LEU A 202 -2.07 -4.96 -22.15
CA LEU A 202 -1.21 -4.40 -21.12
C LEU A 202 -1.48 -2.91 -20.98
N ILE A 203 -1.74 -2.45 -19.76
CA ILE A 203 -2.08 -1.06 -19.46
C ILE A 203 -1.14 -0.54 -18.39
N THR A 204 -0.67 0.72 -18.52
CA THR A 204 0.01 1.41 -17.42
C THR A 204 -0.68 2.72 -17.10
N LEU A 205 -0.66 3.08 -15.82
CA LEU A 205 -1.23 4.32 -15.33
C LEU A 205 -0.48 4.82 -14.08
N LEU A 206 -0.44 6.13 -13.90
CA LEU A 206 -0.13 6.74 -12.61
C LEU A 206 -1.46 7.16 -11.97
N GLY A 207 -1.84 6.49 -10.91
CA GLY A 207 -3.09 6.74 -10.17
C GLY A 207 -2.84 7.22 -8.76
N LYS A 208 -3.58 8.22 -8.28
CA LYS A 208 -3.61 8.58 -6.86
C LYS A 208 -4.56 7.63 -6.15
N VAL A 209 -4.13 7.07 -5.04
CA VAL A 209 -4.92 6.16 -4.19
C VAL A 209 -5.05 6.72 -2.78
N TYR A 210 -6.08 6.27 -2.08
CA TYR A 210 -6.43 6.75 -0.75
C TYR A 210 -6.64 5.56 0.18
N ARG A 211 -5.96 5.56 1.33
CA ARG A 211 -6.07 4.48 2.30
C ARG A 211 -6.17 5.01 3.72
N ASN A 212 -7.11 4.47 4.47
CA ASN A 212 -7.19 4.69 5.90
C ASN A 212 -6.29 3.66 6.60
N GLU A 213 -5.02 4.01 6.82
CA GLU A 213 -4.04 3.12 7.50
C GLU A 213 -4.29 2.99 9.01
N GLY A 214 -5.34 3.65 9.53
CA GLY A 214 -5.66 3.70 10.95
C GLY A 214 -4.95 4.84 11.68
N LYS A 215 -5.68 5.49 12.59
CA LYS A 215 -5.27 6.75 13.22
C LYS A 215 -3.90 6.70 13.91
N ILE A 216 -3.54 5.56 14.48
CA ILE A 216 -2.32 5.40 15.27
C ILE A 216 -1.08 5.21 14.37
N ASN A 217 -1.28 4.79 13.11
CA ASN A 217 -0.19 4.48 12.19
C ASN A 217 0.34 5.68 11.41
N TRP A 218 -0.35 6.85 11.47
CA TRP A 218 -0.02 8.01 10.64
C TRP A 218 1.35 8.64 10.91
N GLY A 219 1.98 8.36 12.04
CA GLY A 219 3.35 8.78 12.34
C GLY A 219 4.43 7.84 11.77
N GLY A 220 4.03 6.72 11.16
CA GLY A 220 4.95 5.71 10.61
C GLY A 220 5.56 6.13 9.29
N PHE A 221 6.79 5.67 9.04
CA PHE A 221 7.50 5.90 7.78
C PHE A 221 6.70 5.34 6.60
N GLY A 222 6.43 6.19 5.59
CA GLY A 222 5.68 5.82 4.38
C GLY A 222 4.20 5.47 4.60
N LYS A 223 3.60 5.89 5.71
CA LYS A 223 2.17 5.77 5.98
C LYS A 223 1.45 7.04 5.51
N PHE A 224 0.87 6.98 4.33
CA PHE A 224 0.18 8.09 3.67
C PHE A 224 -1.32 7.84 3.60
N ARG A 225 -2.13 8.91 3.79
CA ARG A 225 -3.58 8.88 3.49
C ARG A 225 -3.85 8.84 2.00
N GLU A 226 -3.01 9.53 1.25
CA GLU A 226 -3.05 9.55 -0.19
C GLU A 226 -1.63 9.47 -0.76
N PHE A 227 -1.46 8.72 -1.84
CA PHE A 227 -0.19 8.58 -2.52
C PHE A 227 -0.40 8.13 -3.96
N HIS A 228 0.62 8.23 -4.79
CA HIS A 228 0.56 7.80 -6.18
C HIS A 228 1.14 6.39 -6.34
N VAL A 229 0.46 5.64 -7.18
CA VAL A 229 0.89 4.31 -7.60
C VAL A 229 1.05 4.30 -9.11
N ARG A 230 2.26 3.97 -9.59
CA ARG A 230 2.44 3.54 -10.97
C ARG A 230 2.03 2.08 -11.05
N GLU A 231 0.99 1.83 -11.82
CA GLU A 231 0.40 0.51 -11.99
C GLU A 231 0.64 -0.02 -13.41
N ILE A 232 0.86 -1.33 -13.52
CA ILE A 232 0.93 -2.07 -14.77
C ILE A 232 -0.10 -3.20 -14.65
N VAL A 233 -1.20 -3.13 -15.41
CA VAL A 233 -2.30 -4.11 -15.40
C VAL A 233 -2.23 -4.97 -16.64
N ILE A 234 -2.29 -6.28 -16.46
CA ILE A 234 -2.17 -7.30 -17.51
C ILE A 234 -3.49 -8.07 -17.60
N PHE A 235 -4.02 -8.19 -18.81
CA PHE A 235 -5.13 -9.08 -19.13
C PHE A 235 -4.68 -10.10 -20.18
N GLY A 236 -4.98 -11.38 -19.98
CA GLY A 236 -4.62 -12.45 -20.93
C GLY A 236 -4.94 -13.84 -20.38
N SER A 237 -4.44 -14.87 -21.06
CA SER A 237 -4.40 -16.23 -20.52
C SER A 237 -3.41 -16.35 -19.38
N ASN A 238 -3.50 -17.42 -18.61
CA ASN A 238 -2.54 -17.69 -17.55
C ASN A 238 -1.10 -17.67 -18.07
N ASP A 239 -0.81 -18.38 -19.16
CA ASP A 239 0.53 -18.48 -19.71
C ASP A 239 1.07 -17.15 -20.22
N TYR A 240 0.20 -16.33 -20.83
CA TYR A 240 0.58 -14.99 -21.25
C TYR A 240 0.93 -14.09 -20.05
N ILE A 241 0.11 -14.15 -18.98
CA ILE A 241 0.34 -13.37 -17.77
C ILE A 241 1.63 -13.79 -17.08
N GLU A 242 1.85 -15.09 -16.84
CA GLU A 242 3.06 -15.57 -16.16
C GLU A 242 4.32 -15.18 -16.92
N SER A 243 4.35 -15.39 -18.24
CA SER A 243 5.50 -15.02 -19.08
C SER A 243 5.77 -13.51 -19.06
N LEU A 244 4.70 -12.69 -19.14
CA LEU A 244 4.87 -11.24 -19.18
C LEU A 244 5.24 -10.69 -17.79
N LEU A 245 4.69 -11.24 -16.71
CA LEU A 245 5.06 -10.87 -15.34
C LEU A 245 6.54 -11.16 -15.10
N GLU A 246 7.05 -12.32 -15.50
CA GLU A 246 8.46 -12.68 -15.36
C GLU A 246 9.36 -11.69 -16.09
N MET A 247 9.07 -11.40 -17.36
CA MET A 247 9.86 -10.46 -18.16
C MET A 247 9.85 -9.03 -17.59
N ILE A 248 8.68 -8.53 -17.20
CA ILE A 248 8.56 -7.19 -16.60
C ILE A 248 9.28 -7.14 -15.26
N GLN A 249 9.14 -8.18 -14.44
CA GLN A 249 9.80 -8.29 -13.14
C GLN A 249 11.33 -8.28 -13.28
N MET A 250 11.88 -9.03 -14.24
CA MET A 250 13.33 -9.03 -14.51
C MET A 250 13.83 -7.61 -14.89
N GLU A 251 13.10 -6.89 -15.72
CA GLU A 251 13.47 -5.52 -16.09
C GLU A 251 13.37 -4.55 -14.90
N LEU A 252 12.34 -4.69 -14.07
CA LEU A 252 12.21 -3.89 -12.84
C LEU A 252 13.33 -4.18 -11.84
N ASP A 253 13.63 -5.46 -11.59
CA ASP A 253 14.73 -5.88 -10.72
C ASP A 253 16.07 -5.30 -11.21
N LYS A 254 16.32 -5.38 -12.52
CA LYS A 254 17.49 -4.79 -13.15
C LYS A 254 17.56 -3.28 -12.90
N LYS A 255 16.44 -2.57 -13.05
CA LYS A 255 16.37 -1.12 -12.77
C LYS A 255 16.63 -0.80 -11.30
N MET A 256 16.08 -1.56 -10.37
CA MET A 256 16.34 -1.36 -8.92
C MET A 256 17.81 -1.58 -8.60
N VAL A 257 18.45 -2.59 -9.20
CA VAL A 257 19.90 -2.83 -9.05
C VAL A 257 20.73 -1.71 -9.70
N GLU A 258 20.40 -1.27 -10.92
CA GLU A 258 21.07 -0.16 -11.59
C GLU A 258 21.00 1.16 -10.77
N LEU A 259 19.88 1.39 -10.09
CA LEU A 259 19.69 2.51 -9.18
C LEU A 259 20.41 2.33 -7.83
N GLY A 260 20.94 1.14 -7.55
CA GLY A 260 21.67 0.82 -6.34
C GLY A 260 20.79 0.56 -5.12
N PHE A 261 19.48 0.36 -5.29
CA PHE A 261 18.61 0.03 -4.17
C PHE A 261 18.95 -1.32 -3.52
N ASP A 262 18.94 -1.35 -2.20
CA ASP A 262 18.81 -2.59 -1.46
C ASP A 262 17.33 -2.97 -1.41
N PHE A 263 17.00 -4.20 -1.80
CA PHE A 263 15.64 -4.72 -1.75
C PHE A 263 15.62 -6.24 -1.68
N LYS A 264 14.51 -6.78 -1.22
CA LYS A 264 14.18 -8.20 -1.30
C LYS A 264 12.75 -8.37 -1.82
N LYS A 265 12.44 -9.56 -2.33
CA LYS A 265 11.08 -9.94 -2.70
C LYS A 265 10.57 -11.02 -1.76
N GLU A 266 9.39 -10.82 -1.23
CA GLU A 266 8.77 -11.75 -0.30
C GLU A 266 7.35 -12.08 -0.75
N ILE A 267 6.94 -13.33 -0.52
CA ILE A 267 5.54 -13.71 -0.63
C ILE A 267 4.79 -12.97 0.46
N ALA A 268 3.70 -12.33 0.09
CA ALA A 268 2.91 -11.50 0.98
C ALA A 268 1.43 -11.89 0.95
N PHE A 269 0.71 -11.39 1.93
CA PHE A 269 -0.74 -11.51 2.02
C PHE A 269 -1.34 -10.17 2.46
N ASP A 270 -2.60 -9.96 2.10
CA ASP A 270 -3.28 -8.73 2.48
C ASP A 270 -3.66 -8.73 3.96
N SER A 271 -3.71 -7.52 4.55
CA SER A 271 -4.13 -7.35 5.94
C SER A 271 -5.66 -7.41 6.04
N PHE A 272 -6.21 -8.63 6.05
CA PHE A 272 -7.66 -8.83 6.20
C PHE A 272 -8.11 -8.65 7.65
N VAL A 273 -9.31 -8.12 7.86
CA VAL A 273 -9.91 -7.92 9.21
C VAL A 273 -11.05 -8.92 9.51
N LEU A 274 -11.23 -9.93 8.69
CA LEU A 274 -12.43 -10.78 8.68
C LEU A 274 -12.30 -12.11 9.45
N PRO A 275 -13.45 -12.72 9.87
CA PRO A 275 -13.49 -13.93 10.70
C PRO A 275 -13.01 -15.24 10.04
N ASN A 276 -12.73 -15.32 8.75
CA ASN A 276 -12.22 -16.53 8.06
C ASN A 276 -10.85 -16.32 7.44
N LEU A 277 -10.04 -15.54 8.10
CA LEU A 277 -8.76 -15.03 7.66
C LEU A 277 -7.78 -16.11 7.18
N GLU A 278 -7.68 -17.20 7.94
CA GLU A 278 -6.71 -18.27 7.74
C GLU A 278 -6.77 -18.86 6.33
N ARG A 279 -7.95 -19.23 5.87
CA ARG A 279 -8.12 -19.80 4.52
C ARG A 279 -7.77 -18.84 3.40
N VAL A 280 -8.03 -17.55 3.57
CA VAL A 280 -7.74 -16.54 2.53
C VAL A 280 -6.25 -16.25 2.49
N ILE A 281 -5.59 -16.18 3.63
CA ILE A 281 -4.14 -16.01 3.73
C ILE A 281 -3.43 -17.25 3.15
N ASP A 282 -3.80 -18.45 3.60
CA ASP A 282 -3.21 -19.70 3.12
C ASP A 282 -3.35 -19.80 1.59
N TYR A 283 -4.52 -19.47 1.05
CA TYR A 283 -4.73 -19.45 -0.40
C TYR A 283 -3.84 -18.43 -1.12
N GLN A 284 -3.67 -17.21 -0.57
CA GLN A 284 -2.80 -16.21 -1.20
C GLN A 284 -1.33 -16.65 -1.20
N VAL A 285 -0.90 -17.32 -0.13
CA VAL A 285 0.49 -17.75 0.03
C VAL A 285 0.77 -19.03 -0.76
N GLU A 286 -0.07 -20.06 -0.65
CA GLU A 286 0.09 -21.33 -1.36
C GLU A 286 0.12 -21.16 -2.88
N GLU A 287 -0.73 -20.27 -3.41
CA GLU A 287 -0.81 -19.99 -4.83
C GLU A 287 0.17 -18.90 -5.30
N VAL A 288 0.99 -18.36 -4.39
CA VAL A 288 1.92 -17.24 -4.67
C VAL A 288 1.21 -16.10 -5.43
N ASN A 289 0.02 -15.73 -4.95
CA ASN A 289 -0.81 -14.73 -5.62
C ASN A 289 -0.34 -13.30 -5.37
N LYS A 290 0.53 -13.09 -4.36
CA LYS A 290 1.07 -11.78 -4.02
C LYS A 290 2.55 -11.87 -3.67
N ILE A 291 3.35 -11.01 -4.31
CA ILE A 291 4.76 -10.80 -4.00
C ILE A 291 4.94 -9.30 -3.70
N GLU A 292 5.72 -8.97 -2.69
CA GLU A 292 6.04 -7.57 -2.37
C GLU A 292 7.54 -7.28 -2.52
N TYR A 293 7.84 -6.09 -3.02
CA TYR A 293 9.17 -5.50 -3.02
C TYR A 293 9.36 -4.78 -1.68
N GLN A 294 10.11 -5.42 -0.80
CA GLN A 294 10.45 -4.90 0.52
C GLN A 294 11.80 -4.19 0.46
N MET A 295 11.84 -2.92 0.84
CA MET A 295 13.07 -2.13 0.88
C MET A 295 13.40 -1.70 2.31
N PRO A 296 14.67 -1.86 2.73
CA PRO A 296 15.09 -1.39 4.05
C PRO A 296 15.18 0.14 4.09
N TYR A 297 14.72 0.74 5.17
CA TYR A 297 14.80 2.18 5.42
C TYR A 297 15.45 2.56 6.75
N ALA A 298 15.70 1.57 7.60
CA ALA A 298 16.48 1.66 8.84
C ALA A 298 16.96 0.26 9.21
N GLN A 299 17.88 0.14 10.16
CA GLN A 299 18.39 -1.15 10.61
C GLN A 299 17.26 -2.10 10.99
N GLY A 300 17.18 -3.26 10.33
CA GLY A 300 16.14 -4.27 10.52
C GLY A 300 14.71 -3.84 10.20
N LYS A 301 14.50 -2.66 9.57
CA LYS A 301 13.16 -2.15 9.23
C LYS A 301 12.98 -2.07 7.72
N TYR A 302 11.92 -2.69 7.24
CA TYR A 302 11.56 -2.75 5.83
C TYR A 302 10.19 -2.13 5.59
N ILE A 303 9.98 -1.65 4.37
CA ILE A 303 8.67 -1.19 3.89
C ILE A 303 8.40 -1.74 2.49
N SER A 304 7.17 -2.14 2.24
CA SER A 304 6.72 -2.50 0.90
C SER A 304 6.60 -1.25 0.03
N VAL A 305 7.38 -1.20 -1.04
CA VAL A 305 7.35 -0.11 -2.03
C VAL A 305 6.60 -0.50 -3.30
N GLY A 306 6.44 -1.79 -3.54
CA GLY A 306 5.75 -2.31 -4.70
C GLY A 306 5.22 -3.72 -4.46
N SER A 307 4.29 -4.14 -5.32
CA SER A 307 3.71 -5.48 -5.25
C SER A 307 3.36 -6.02 -6.64
N ILE A 308 3.36 -7.34 -6.75
CA ILE A 308 2.81 -8.10 -7.86
C ILE A 308 1.60 -8.84 -7.31
N ASN A 309 0.45 -8.70 -7.97
CA ASN A 309 -0.80 -9.33 -7.54
C ASN A 309 -1.41 -10.09 -8.71
N LYS A 310 -1.65 -11.39 -8.54
CA LYS A 310 -2.34 -12.24 -9.49
C LYS A 310 -3.81 -12.34 -9.09
N HIS A 311 -4.67 -11.66 -9.83
CA HIS A 311 -6.12 -11.66 -9.56
C HIS A 311 -6.82 -12.87 -10.18
N LYS A 312 -6.14 -13.58 -11.06
CA LYS A 312 -6.69 -14.69 -11.82
C LYS A 312 -8.01 -14.24 -12.50
N MET A 313 -9.05 -15.05 -12.44
CA MET A 313 -10.37 -14.71 -13.03
C MET A 313 -11.27 -13.88 -12.09
N LYS A 314 -10.84 -13.57 -10.85
CA LYS A 314 -11.73 -12.93 -9.86
C LYS A 314 -12.29 -11.61 -10.39
N LEU A 315 -11.43 -10.68 -10.79
CA LEU A 315 -11.87 -9.36 -11.23
C LEU A 315 -12.43 -9.38 -12.65
N THR A 316 -11.87 -10.16 -13.58
CA THR A 316 -12.39 -10.28 -14.94
C THR A 316 -13.83 -10.83 -14.94
N ASN A 317 -14.11 -11.84 -14.12
CA ASN A 317 -15.47 -12.38 -13.97
C ASN A 317 -16.42 -11.37 -13.31
N SER A 318 -15.98 -10.70 -12.22
CA SER A 318 -16.80 -9.73 -11.50
C SER A 318 -17.23 -8.55 -12.38
N PHE A 319 -16.37 -8.12 -13.31
CA PHE A 319 -16.66 -7.04 -14.25
C PHE A 319 -17.14 -7.53 -15.63
N ASN A 320 -17.38 -8.85 -15.80
CA ASN A 320 -17.79 -9.46 -17.07
C ASN A 320 -16.88 -9.07 -18.24
N ILE A 321 -15.56 -9.10 -18.02
CA ILE A 321 -14.55 -8.86 -19.06
C ILE A 321 -14.17 -10.22 -19.65
N LYS A 322 -14.18 -10.36 -20.97
CA LYS A 322 -13.99 -11.64 -21.66
C LYS A 322 -12.95 -11.55 -22.75
N SER A 323 -12.46 -12.71 -23.18
CA SER A 323 -11.70 -12.89 -24.42
C SER A 323 -12.45 -13.81 -25.37
N GLU A 324 -12.22 -13.69 -26.68
CA GLU A 324 -12.84 -14.55 -27.68
C GLU A 324 -12.29 -15.98 -27.69
N LYS A 325 -11.04 -16.16 -27.26
CA LYS A 325 -10.28 -17.41 -27.50
C LYS A 325 -10.00 -18.22 -26.24
N GLU A 326 -10.01 -17.60 -25.07
CA GLU A 326 -9.51 -18.22 -23.85
C GLU A 326 -10.13 -17.62 -22.60
N GLU A 327 -9.97 -18.29 -21.47
CA GLU A 327 -10.32 -17.71 -20.16
C GLU A 327 -9.43 -16.50 -19.87
N LEU A 328 -10.07 -15.35 -19.66
CA LEU A 328 -9.34 -14.12 -19.40
C LEU A 328 -9.04 -13.98 -17.90
N GLN A 329 -7.76 -13.97 -17.59
CA GLN A 329 -7.25 -13.68 -16.26
C GLN A 329 -6.67 -12.26 -16.20
N SER A 330 -6.30 -11.82 -15.00
CA SER A 330 -5.61 -10.55 -14.81
C SER A 330 -4.60 -10.61 -13.67
N ALA A 331 -3.59 -9.74 -13.81
CA ALA A 331 -2.59 -9.48 -12.79
C ALA A 331 -2.20 -8.00 -12.82
N CYS A 332 -1.56 -7.53 -11.76
CA CYS A 332 -0.96 -6.19 -11.77
C CYS A 332 0.39 -6.14 -11.04
N ILE A 333 1.20 -5.17 -11.44
CA ILE A 333 2.42 -4.75 -10.76
C ILE A 333 2.24 -3.30 -10.37
N ALA A 334 2.48 -2.97 -9.11
CA ALA A 334 2.21 -1.66 -8.53
C ALA A 334 3.43 -1.16 -7.76
N PHE A 335 3.80 0.11 -7.92
CA PHE A 335 4.83 0.78 -7.12
C PHE A 335 4.31 2.10 -6.56
N GLY A 336 4.42 2.26 -5.23
CA GLY A 336 4.11 3.51 -4.54
C GLY A 336 5.26 4.49 -4.68
N ILE A 337 5.06 5.55 -5.47
CA ILE A 337 6.17 6.44 -5.88
C ILE A 337 6.70 7.24 -4.70
N GLU A 338 5.84 7.76 -3.83
CA GLU A 338 6.28 8.49 -2.63
C GLU A 338 7.08 7.60 -1.67
N ARG A 339 6.74 6.30 -1.57
CA ARG A 339 7.52 5.34 -0.77
C ARG A 339 8.90 5.10 -1.38
N LEU A 340 9.00 4.99 -2.70
CA LEU A 340 10.30 4.88 -3.39
C LEU A 340 11.18 6.10 -3.11
N VAL A 341 10.61 7.31 -3.16
CA VAL A 341 11.35 8.54 -2.82
C VAL A 341 11.83 8.51 -1.38
N LEU A 342 10.96 8.18 -0.42
CA LEU A 342 11.35 8.11 0.99
C LEU A 342 12.46 7.08 1.25
N VAL A 343 12.35 5.91 0.65
CA VAL A 343 13.37 4.85 0.77
C VAL A 343 14.66 5.29 0.12
N PHE A 344 14.62 5.98 -1.02
CA PHE A 344 15.80 6.55 -1.65
C PHE A 344 16.51 7.53 -0.70
N LEU A 345 15.78 8.47 -0.12
CA LEU A 345 16.34 9.41 0.86
C LEU A 345 16.91 8.70 2.09
N ALA A 346 16.30 7.59 2.51
CA ALA A 346 16.79 6.78 3.62
C ALA A 346 18.10 6.05 3.28
N GLN A 347 18.21 5.45 2.08
CA GLN A 347 19.36 4.64 1.68
C GLN A 347 20.53 5.48 1.13
N PHE A 348 20.25 6.62 0.46
CA PHE A 348 21.25 7.41 -0.24
C PHE A 348 21.53 8.79 0.39
N GLY A 349 20.71 9.21 1.34
CA GLY A 349 20.86 10.49 2.02
C GLY A 349 20.05 11.61 1.39
N ILE A 350 19.96 12.73 2.13
CA ILE A 350 19.21 13.93 1.73
C ILE A 350 20.06 14.96 0.98
N ASN A 351 21.35 14.71 0.82
CA ASN A 351 22.27 15.60 0.07
C ASN A 351 22.46 15.10 -1.37
N PRO A 352 21.97 15.82 -2.39
CA PRO A 352 22.10 15.44 -3.80
C PRO A 352 23.55 15.23 -4.26
N ASP A 353 24.52 15.93 -3.68
CA ASP A 353 25.94 15.78 -4.03
C ASP A 353 26.48 14.36 -3.75
N LEU A 354 25.77 13.58 -2.96
CA LEU A 354 26.13 12.20 -2.62
C LEU A 354 25.51 11.15 -3.57
N TRP A 355 24.69 11.56 -4.54
CA TRP A 355 23.90 10.65 -5.38
C TRP A 355 24.62 10.19 -6.66
N GLY A 356 25.90 10.36 -6.81
CA GLY A 356 26.70 9.88 -7.95
C GLY A 356 26.50 10.64 -9.27
N GLU A 357 27.34 10.34 -10.29
CA GLU A 357 27.41 11.08 -11.56
C GLU A 357 26.13 11.05 -12.39
N ASN A 358 25.25 10.11 -12.19
CA ASN A 358 23.96 10.01 -12.89
C ASN A 358 22.82 10.70 -12.13
N GLY A 359 23.12 11.47 -11.09
CA GLY A 359 22.16 12.22 -10.28
C GLY A 359 21.30 11.35 -9.34
N TYR A 360 21.23 10.04 -9.55
CA TYR A 360 20.35 9.12 -8.82
C TYR A 360 20.97 7.73 -8.72
N GLY A 361 21.97 7.56 -7.86
CA GLY A 361 22.57 6.27 -7.58
C GLY A 361 23.95 6.39 -6.93
N LYS A 362 24.15 5.73 -5.78
CA LYS A 362 25.51 5.63 -5.21
C LYS A 362 26.41 4.85 -6.15
N THR A 363 27.50 5.46 -6.60
CA THR A 363 28.73 4.68 -6.76
C THR A 363 29.09 4.17 -5.36
N LYS A 364 28.97 2.83 -5.15
CA LYS A 364 29.55 2.17 -3.97
C LYS A 364 31.05 2.52 -4.00
N THR A 365 31.45 3.55 -3.29
CA THR A 365 32.84 3.70 -2.92
C THR A 365 33.11 2.65 -1.86
N ASN A 366 33.92 1.65 -2.26
CA ASN A 366 34.51 0.63 -1.39
C ASN A 366 35.13 1.24 -0.12
#